data_b32774b0f7f142fab20a781d085746db
#
_entry.id   b32774b0f7f142fab20a781d085746db
#
_cell.length_a   1.000
_cell.length_b   1.000
_cell.length_c   1.000
_cell.angle_alpha   90.00
_cell.angle_beta   90.00
_cell.angle_gamma   90.00
#
_symmetry.space_group_name_H-M   'P 1'
#
loop_
_entity.id
_entity.type
_entity.pdbx_description
1 polymer ?
#
loop_
_entity_poly.entity_id
_entity_poly.type
_entity_poly.pdbx_seq_one_letter_code
_entity_poly.pdbx_strand_id
1 'polypeptide(L)'
;MTDNQVKQAYAIAKERYAEQGVDTESVIAQLEQFHLSMHCWQADDVSGFEVHAGALGGGLGVSGNYPGKARNIDELRADILKAKSLIPGSHRLNLHEIYGDFQGKVVDRNQCEPEHFQSWIEWAREHDTKLDFNSTSFSHPKSGNLSLAN
;
A
#
# COMPACT_ATOMS: atom_id res chain seq x y z
N MET A 1 12.16 -19.43 16.31
CA MET A 1 11.10 -20.41 16.63
C MET A 1 11.25 -21.56 15.64
N THR A 2 11.24 -22.81 16.09
CA THR A 2 11.30 -23.98 15.20
C THR A 2 9.91 -24.31 14.67
N ASP A 3 9.83 -25.03 13.54
CA ASP A 3 8.53 -25.45 12.97
C ASP A 3 7.67 -26.23 13.96
N ASN A 4 8.30 -27.04 14.82
CA ASN A 4 7.57 -27.77 15.84
C ASN A 4 6.97 -26.86 16.91
N GLN A 5 7.67 -25.81 17.30
CA GLN A 5 7.15 -24.80 18.24
C GLN A 5 5.97 -24.02 17.61
N VAL A 6 6.04 -23.71 16.33
CA VAL A 6 4.93 -23.06 15.60
C VAL A 6 3.70 -23.94 15.59
N LYS A 7 3.85 -25.24 15.25
CA LYS A 7 2.74 -26.20 15.23
C LYS A 7 2.09 -26.37 16.62
N GLN A 8 2.90 -26.44 17.67
CA GLN A 8 2.39 -26.53 19.05
C GLN A 8 1.62 -25.26 19.45
N ALA A 9 2.16 -24.08 19.14
CA ALA A 9 1.50 -22.82 19.42
C ALA A 9 0.16 -22.71 18.65
N TYR A 10 0.14 -23.14 17.40
CA TYR A 10 -1.09 -23.16 16.60
C TYR A 10 -2.13 -24.12 17.19
N ALA A 11 -1.75 -25.31 17.63
CA ALA A 11 -2.68 -26.26 18.25
C ALA A 11 -3.38 -25.65 19.47
N ILE A 12 -2.61 -24.98 20.34
CA ILE A 12 -3.18 -24.29 21.51
C ILE A 12 -4.12 -23.16 21.08
N ALA A 13 -3.73 -22.36 20.11
CA ALA A 13 -4.57 -21.28 19.59
C ALA A 13 -5.90 -21.84 19.00
N LYS A 14 -5.82 -22.91 18.22
CA LYS A 14 -6.97 -23.59 17.63
C LYS A 14 -8.00 -24.03 18.68
N GLU A 15 -7.55 -24.63 19.79
CA GLU A 15 -8.40 -25.02 20.90
C GLU A 15 -9.10 -23.79 21.52
N ARG A 16 -8.36 -22.70 21.74
CA ARG A 16 -8.89 -21.46 22.31
C ARG A 16 -9.94 -20.80 21.41
N TYR A 17 -9.70 -20.80 20.09
CA TYR A 17 -10.69 -20.30 19.13
C TYR A 17 -11.94 -21.20 19.07
N ALA A 18 -11.76 -22.51 19.17
CA ALA A 18 -12.89 -23.46 19.21
C ALA A 18 -13.80 -23.25 20.43
N GLU A 19 -13.24 -22.90 21.59
CA GLU A 19 -14.01 -22.53 22.80
C GLU A 19 -14.94 -21.32 22.54
N GLN A 20 -14.59 -20.45 21.55
CA GLN A 20 -15.39 -19.31 21.13
C GLN A 20 -16.28 -19.61 19.92
N GLY A 21 -16.40 -20.87 19.52
CA GLY A 21 -17.18 -21.30 18.37
C GLY A 21 -16.56 -21.01 17.01
N VAL A 22 -15.23 -20.75 16.95
CA VAL A 22 -14.50 -20.48 15.71
C VAL A 22 -13.74 -21.72 15.25
N ASP A 23 -14.08 -22.22 14.08
CA ASP A 23 -13.28 -23.21 13.35
C ASP A 23 -12.17 -22.51 12.54
N THR A 24 -10.95 -22.54 13.09
CA THR A 24 -9.82 -21.84 12.51
C THR A 24 -9.44 -22.35 11.10
N GLU A 25 -9.57 -23.66 10.83
CA GLU A 25 -9.27 -24.21 9.52
C GLU A 25 -10.25 -23.70 8.46
N SER A 26 -11.54 -23.70 8.79
CA SER A 26 -12.57 -23.16 7.90
C SER A 26 -12.39 -21.67 7.67
N VAL A 27 -12.09 -20.91 8.71
CA VAL A 27 -11.88 -19.45 8.61
C VAL A 27 -10.64 -19.13 7.78
N ILE A 28 -9.52 -19.84 7.97
CA ILE A 28 -8.31 -19.64 7.18
C ILE A 28 -8.59 -19.91 5.70
N ALA A 29 -9.27 -21.02 5.36
CA ALA A 29 -9.64 -21.33 4.00
C ALA A 29 -10.55 -20.29 3.35
N GLN A 30 -11.43 -19.65 4.13
CA GLN A 30 -12.23 -18.52 3.67
C GLN A 30 -11.37 -17.27 3.46
N LEU A 31 -10.47 -16.96 4.39
CA LEU A 31 -9.61 -15.78 4.32
C LEU A 31 -8.64 -15.84 3.13
N GLU A 32 -8.22 -17.04 2.70
CA GLU A 32 -7.39 -17.22 1.50
C GLU A 32 -8.06 -16.72 0.21
N GLN A 33 -9.40 -16.60 0.22
CA GLN A 33 -10.16 -16.10 -0.92
C GLN A 33 -10.32 -14.57 -0.91
N PHE A 34 -9.96 -13.91 0.19
CA PHE A 34 -10.00 -12.45 0.26
C PHE A 34 -8.75 -11.84 -0.35
N HIS A 35 -8.96 -10.83 -1.19
CA HIS A 35 -7.88 -10.05 -1.76
C HIS A 35 -7.59 -8.84 -0.88
N LEU A 36 -6.42 -8.84 -0.26
CA LEU A 36 -5.99 -7.71 0.54
C LEU A 36 -5.49 -6.57 -0.36
N SER A 37 -6.14 -5.41 -0.28
CA SER A 37 -5.68 -4.21 -0.98
C SER A 37 -4.73 -3.41 -0.08
N MET A 38 -3.45 -3.42 -0.44
CA MET A 38 -2.40 -2.71 0.30
C MET A 38 -2.25 -1.29 -0.23
N HIS A 39 -2.26 -0.30 0.65
CA HIS A 39 -2.02 1.08 0.28
C HIS A 39 -0.54 1.32 -0.06
N CYS A 40 -0.27 1.97 -1.21
CA CYS A 40 1.09 2.26 -1.66
C CYS A 40 1.83 3.24 -0.72
N TRP A 41 1.15 4.18 -0.11
CA TRP A 41 1.75 5.19 0.78
C TRP A 41 2.41 4.61 2.03
N GLN A 42 2.11 3.36 2.40
CA GLN A 42 2.74 2.71 3.54
C GLN A 42 4.21 2.38 3.30
N ALA A 43 4.65 2.40 2.05
CA ALA A 43 6.04 2.18 1.69
C ALA A 43 6.86 3.50 1.66
N ASP A 44 6.23 4.67 1.45
CA ASP A 44 6.90 5.95 1.30
C ASP A 44 6.47 7.05 2.30
N ASP A 45 5.63 6.72 3.25
CA ASP A 45 5.11 7.63 4.27
C ASP A 45 4.29 8.82 3.70
N VAL A 46 3.48 8.55 2.68
CA VAL A 46 2.46 9.49 2.13
C VAL A 46 3.01 10.68 1.30
N SER A 47 4.25 10.66 0.88
CA SER A 47 4.81 11.78 0.11
C SER A 47 4.41 11.77 -1.36
N GLY A 48 4.29 10.58 -1.97
CA GLY A 48 4.11 10.48 -3.40
C GLY A 48 5.26 11.02 -4.23
N PHE A 49 5.02 11.18 -5.52
CA PHE A 49 6.00 11.68 -6.51
C PHE A 49 5.60 13.04 -7.11
N GLU A 50 4.61 13.68 -6.52
CA GLU A 50 4.23 15.04 -6.90
C GLU A 50 5.37 16.02 -6.61
N VAL A 51 5.70 16.85 -7.59
CA VAL A 51 6.68 17.92 -7.43
C VAL A 51 5.94 19.22 -7.11
N HIS A 52 5.91 19.60 -5.85
CA HIS A 52 5.34 20.86 -5.43
C HIS A 52 6.42 21.86 -5.00
N ALA A 53 6.27 23.10 -5.41
CA ALA A 53 7.08 24.22 -4.93
C ALA A 53 6.62 24.61 -3.50
N GLY A 54 7.04 23.85 -2.49
CA GLY A 54 6.72 24.13 -1.09
C GLY A 54 6.73 22.87 -0.24
N ALA A 55 6.97 23.02 1.05
CA ALA A 55 6.90 21.91 1.99
C ALA A 55 5.44 21.46 2.14
N LEU A 56 5.15 20.21 1.82
CA LEU A 56 3.90 19.56 2.20
C LEU A 56 3.91 19.41 3.72
N GLY A 57 3.27 20.35 4.42
CA GLY A 57 3.05 20.24 5.86
C GLY A 57 1.85 19.32 6.10
N GLY A 58 2.01 18.25 6.87
CA GLY A 58 0.91 17.45 7.36
C GLY A 58 1.01 15.93 7.17
N GLY A 59 2.08 15.42 6.57
CA GLY A 59 2.38 13.99 6.60
C GLY A 59 2.91 13.56 7.97
N LEU A 60 2.64 12.34 8.38
CA LEU A 60 3.35 11.71 9.48
C LEU A 60 4.83 11.62 9.08
N GLY A 61 5.73 12.07 9.93
CA GLY A 61 7.17 11.93 9.68
C GLY A 61 7.53 10.44 9.60
N VAL A 62 8.56 10.11 8.81
CA VAL A 62 9.07 8.73 8.73
C VAL A 62 9.36 8.23 10.13
N SER A 63 8.65 7.19 10.54
CA SER A 63 8.79 6.59 11.87
C SER A 63 9.36 5.18 11.77
N GLY A 64 10.18 4.81 12.75
CA GLY A 64 10.77 3.48 12.85
C GLY A 64 12.17 3.35 12.24
N ASN A 65 12.60 2.11 12.04
CA ASN A 65 13.98 1.77 11.65
C ASN A 65 14.18 1.64 10.13
N TYR A 66 13.20 2.03 9.35
CA TYR A 66 13.33 2.01 7.91
C TYR A 66 14.34 3.07 7.45
N PRO A 67 15.27 2.77 6.55
CA PRO A 67 16.36 3.68 6.19
C PRO A 67 15.91 4.93 5.41
N GLY A 68 14.63 5.05 5.11
CA GLY A 68 14.02 6.18 4.43
C GLY A 68 12.80 5.76 3.63
N LYS A 69 12.14 6.73 3.03
CA LYS A 69 11.03 6.51 2.11
C LYS A 69 11.52 6.23 0.70
N ALA A 70 10.70 5.58 -0.11
CA ALA A 70 10.95 5.43 -1.53
C ALA A 70 11.06 6.81 -2.21
N ARG A 71 12.10 7.03 -2.99
CA ARG A 71 12.43 8.30 -3.65
C ARG A 71 11.93 8.37 -5.09
N ASN A 72 11.60 7.22 -5.64
CA ASN A 72 11.13 7.07 -7.02
C ASN A 72 10.24 5.82 -7.14
N ILE A 73 9.65 5.66 -8.31
CA ILE A 73 8.69 4.60 -8.60
C ILE A 73 9.32 3.20 -8.50
N ASP A 74 10.58 3.04 -8.86
CA ASP A 74 11.26 1.73 -8.85
C ASP A 74 11.54 1.27 -7.42
N GLU A 75 11.95 2.18 -6.55
CA GLU A 75 12.12 1.91 -5.12
C GLU A 75 10.79 1.51 -4.47
N LEU A 76 9.72 2.25 -4.76
CA LEU A 76 8.39 1.94 -4.24
C LEU A 76 7.90 0.57 -4.72
N ARG A 77 8.08 0.24 -6.00
CA ARG A 77 7.74 -1.08 -6.56
C ARG A 77 8.52 -2.20 -5.91
N ALA A 78 9.82 -1.99 -5.65
CA ALA A 78 10.66 -2.97 -4.95
C ALA A 78 10.17 -3.21 -3.51
N ASP A 79 9.80 -2.16 -2.79
CA ASP A 79 9.25 -2.24 -1.43
C ASP A 79 7.91 -2.97 -1.41
N ILE A 80 7.01 -2.68 -2.36
CA ILE A 80 5.74 -3.38 -2.51
C ILE A 80 5.94 -4.87 -2.77
N LEU A 81 6.85 -5.24 -3.68
CA LEU A 81 7.16 -6.64 -3.96
C LEU A 81 7.73 -7.34 -2.73
N LYS A 82 8.58 -6.64 -1.97
CA LYS A 82 9.10 -7.17 -0.71
C LYS A 82 7.99 -7.39 0.31
N ALA A 83 7.09 -6.43 0.50
CA ALA A 83 5.94 -6.58 1.37
C ALA A 83 5.05 -7.75 0.95
N LYS A 84 4.70 -7.86 -0.33
CA LYS A 84 3.93 -8.98 -0.88
C LYS A 84 4.59 -10.35 -0.61
N SER A 85 5.91 -10.42 -0.67
CA SER A 85 6.64 -11.67 -0.40
C SER A 85 6.56 -12.14 1.06
N LEU A 86 6.17 -11.27 1.97
CA LEU A 86 6.08 -11.52 3.42
C LEU A 86 4.64 -11.75 3.91
N ILE A 87 3.66 -11.38 3.11
CA ILE A 87 2.24 -11.47 3.46
C ILE A 87 1.62 -12.60 2.64
N PRO A 88 1.06 -13.65 3.25
CA PRO A 88 0.40 -14.72 2.52
C PRO A 88 -0.91 -14.24 1.88
N GLY A 89 -1.38 -14.97 0.86
CA GLY A 89 -2.64 -14.71 0.20
C GLY A 89 -2.53 -13.89 -1.08
N SER A 90 -3.68 -13.46 -1.61
CA SER A 90 -3.80 -12.66 -2.83
C SER A 90 -3.82 -11.17 -2.50
N HIS A 91 -3.07 -10.39 -3.26
CA HIS A 91 -2.93 -8.97 -2.99
C HIS A 91 -3.43 -8.12 -4.15
N ARG A 92 -3.99 -6.98 -3.79
CA ARG A 92 -4.23 -5.83 -4.65
C ARG A 92 -3.35 -4.69 -4.17
N LEU A 93 -3.13 -3.70 -5.01
CA LEU A 93 -2.46 -2.46 -4.64
C LEU A 93 -3.46 -1.32 -4.79
N ASN A 94 -3.69 -0.59 -3.70
CA ASN A 94 -4.44 0.64 -3.75
C ASN A 94 -3.49 1.79 -4.08
N LEU A 95 -3.48 2.16 -5.36
CA LEU A 95 -2.64 3.22 -5.90
C LEU A 95 -3.33 4.57 -5.71
N HIS A 96 -2.58 5.54 -5.22
CA HIS A 96 -3.03 6.91 -5.11
C HIS A 96 -2.56 7.77 -6.28
N GLU A 97 -3.31 8.79 -6.59
CA GLU A 97 -3.00 9.73 -7.67
C GLU A 97 -1.60 10.35 -7.54
N ILE A 98 -1.14 10.65 -6.31
CA ILE A 98 0.18 11.22 -6.05
C ILE A 98 1.37 10.32 -6.43
N TYR A 99 1.12 9.07 -6.78
CA TYR A 99 2.14 8.10 -7.22
C TYR A 99 2.16 7.91 -8.75
N GLY A 100 1.58 8.83 -9.50
CA GLY A 100 1.69 8.84 -10.95
C GLY A 100 3.16 8.87 -11.41
N ASP A 101 3.44 8.26 -12.54
CA ASP A 101 4.73 8.32 -13.19
C ASP A 101 4.86 9.65 -13.97
N PHE A 102 5.12 10.70 -13.24
CA PHE A 102 5.20 12.05 -13.79
C PHE A 102 6.54 12.35 -14.46
N GLN A 103 7.50 11.44 -14.42
CA GLN A 103 8.83 11.58 -15.03
C GLN A 103 9.54 12.89 -14.63
N GLY A 104 9.39 13.29 -13.38
CA GLY A 104 9.98 14.54 -12.84
C GLY A 104 9.28 15.82 -13.30
N LYS A 105 8.15 15.74 -14.01
CA LYS A 105 7.35 16.90 -14.38
C LYS A 105 6.43 17.33 -13.25
N VAL A 106 6.16 18.62 -13.21
CA VAL A 106 5.10 19.16 -12.33
C VAL A 106 3.76 18.96 -13.02
N VAL A 107 2.92 18.11 -12.44
CA VAL A 107 1.56 17.84 -12.89
C VAL A 107 0.64 18.15 -11.71
N ASP A 108 -0.29 19.07 -11.90
CA ASP A 108 -1.28 19.36 -10.85
C ASP A 108 -2.34 18.26 -10.81
N ARG A 109 -2.93 17.98 -9.66
CA ARG A 109 -3.87 16.86 -9.45
C ARG A 109 -5.05 16.85 -10.42
N ASN A 110 -5.54 18.04 -10.82
CA ASN A 110 -6.59 18.18 -11.83
C ASN A 110 -6.10 18.02 -13.29
N GLN A 111 -4.80 17.80 -13.48
CA GLN A 111 -4.17 17.55 -14.78
C GLN A 111 -3.64 16.11 -14.89
N CYS A 112 -3.97 15.29 -13.92
CA CYS A 112 -3.58 13.90 -13.89
C CYS A 112 -4.39 13.10 -14.91
N GLU A 113 -3.70 12.43 -15.83
CA GLU A 113 -4.29 11.67 -16.93
C GLU A 113 -3.94 10.18 -16.82
N PRO A 114 -4.71 9.28 -17.45
CA PRO A 114 -4.45 7.84 -17.40
C PRO A 114 -3.03 7.44 -17.83
N GLU A 115 -2.42 8.19 -18.73
CA GLU A 115 -1.06 7.96 -19.24
C GLU A 115 -0.02 8.00 -18.13
N HIS A 116 -0.23 8.80 -17.09
CA HIS A 116 0.65 8.87 -15.91
C HIS A 116 0.66 7.57 -15.07
N PHE A 117 -0.26 6.66 -15.34
CA PHE A 117 -0.37 5.37 -14.65
C PHE A 117 -0.09 4.18 -15.54
N GLN A 118 0.25 4.39 -16.81
CA GLN A 118 0.48 3.30 -17.75
C GLN A 118 1.58 2.34 -17.27
N SER A 119 2.68 2.88 -16.77
CA SER A 119 3.79 2.08 -16.22
C SER A 119 3.38 1.25 -14.99
N TRP A 120 2.41 1.72 -14.21
CA TRP A 120 1.83 0.95 -13.10
C TRP A 120 0.94 -0.19 -13.59
N ILE A 121 0.18 0.02 -14.64
CA ILE A 121 -0.67 -1.02 -15.25
C ILE A 121 0.20 -2.15 -15.82
N GLU A 122 1.29 -1.81 -16.48
CA GLU A 122 2.25 -2.77 -17.02
C GLU A 122 2.93 -3.57 -15.92
N TRP A 123 3.44 -2.89 -14.89
CA TRP A 123 4.03 -3.52 -13.72
C TRP A 123 3.04 -4.44 -12.98
N ALA A 124 1.79 -3.98 -12.82
CA ALA A 124 0.76 -4.76 -12.13
C ALA A 124 0.41 -6.06 -12.88
N ARG A 125 0.39 -6.01 -14.21
CA ARG A 125 0.21 -7.21 -15.06
C ARG A 125 1.37 -8.19 -14.94
N GLU A 126 2.61 -7.67 -14.95
CA GLU A 126 3.83 -8.48 -14.82
C GLU A 126 3.88 -9.21 -13.47
N HIS A 127 3.39 -8.59 -12.41
CA HIS A 127 3.45 -9.12 -11.05
C HIS A 127 2.13 -9.70 -10.53
N ASP A 128 1.19 -10.01 -11.42
CA ASP A 128 -0.16 -10.55 -11.08
C ASP A 128 -0.79 -9.78 -9.90
N THR A 129 -0.82 -8.46 -10.02
CA THR A 129 -1.37 -7.56 -9.02
C THR A 129 -2.53 -6.76 -9.61
N LYS A 130 -3.67 -6.78 -8.97
CA LYS A 130 -4.79 -5.92 -9.34
C LYS A 130 -4.63 -4.56 -8.69
N LEU A 131 -5.01 -3.51 -9.40
CA LEU A 131 -4.97 -2.13 -8.90
C LEU A 131 -6.36 -1.70 -8.43
N ASP A 132 -6.37 -1.03 -7.30
CA ASP A 132 -7.43 -0.14 -6.88
C ASP A 132 -6.89 1.29 -6.98
N PHE A 133 -7.74 2.29 -7.06
CA PHE A 133 -7.31 3.66 -7.24
C PHE A 133 -8.04 4.60 -6.29
N ASN A 134 -7.27 5.48 -5.66
CA ASN A 134 -7.78 6.55 -4.79
C ASN A 134 -7.29 7.91 -5.26
N SER A 135 -8.18 8.88 -5.24
CA SER A 135 -7.81 10.29 -5.34
C SER A 135 -7.24 10.78 -4.00
N THR A 136 -6.29 11.71 -4.06
CA THR A 136 -5.73 12.36 -2.88
C THR A 136 -6.39 13.72 -2.69
N SER A 137 -7.33 13.80 -1.75
CA SER A 137 -8.16 15.01 -1.55
C SER A 137 -7.67 15.90 -0.37
N PHE A 138 -6.42 15.71 0.06
CA PHE A 138 -5.84 16.42 1.19
C PHE A 138 -4.39 16.84 0.91
N SER A 139 -3.85 17.68 1.78
CA SER A 139 -2.43 18.10 1.74
C SER A 139 -1.98 18.68 0.40
N HIS A 140 -2.83 19.50 -0.23
CA HIS A 140 -2.46 20.21 -1.45
C HIS A 140 -2.14 21.68 -1.15
N PRO A 141 -1.04 22.25 -1.69
CA PRO A 141 -0.65 23.62 -1.39
C PRO A 141 -1.73 24.68 -1.66
N LYS A 142 -2.58 24.46 -2.67
CA LYS A 142 -3.68 25.37 -3.03
C LYS A 142 -4.88 25.29 -2.09
N SER A 143 -5.02 24.21 -1.32
CA SER A 143 -6.13 24.05 -0.37
C SER A 143 -5.83 24.62 1.02
N GLY A 144 -4.59 24.99 1.29
CA GLY A 144 -4.17 25.37 2.63
C GLY A 144 -4.40 24.22 3.62
N ASN A 145 -5.20 24.47 4.65
CA ASN A 145 -5.58 23.44 5.64
C ASN A 145 -6.92 22.75 5.33
N LEU A 146 -7.50 23.02 4.17
CA LEU A 146 -8.79 22.47 3.75
C LEU A 146 -8.61 21.26 2.86
N SER A 147 -9.64 20.40 2.81
CA SER A 147 -9.73 19.33 1.82
C SER A 147 -10.04 19.91 0.44
N LEU A 148 -9.51 19.30 -0.63
CA LEU A 148 -9.90 19.61 -2.01
C LEU A 148 -11.34 19.20 -2.35
N ALA A 149 -11.99 18.42 -1.49
CA ALA A 149 -13.37 17.99 -1.65
C ALA A 149 -14.41 19.00 -1.15
N ASN A 150 -13.98 20.15 -0.62
CA ASN A 150 -14.87 21.20 -0.09
C ASN A 150 -14.92 22.38 -1.05
#